data_ba2e56a8273e65c26dbb13e97ad83045
#
_entry.id   ba2e56a8273e65c26dbb13e97ad83045
#
_cell.length_a   1.000
_cell.length_b   1.000
_cell.length_c   1.000
_cell.angle_alpha   90.00
_cell.angle_beta   90.00
_cell.angle_gamma   90.00
#
_symmetry.space_group_name_H-M   'P 1'
#
loop_
_entity.id
_entity.type
_entity.pdbx_description
1 polymer ?
#
loop_
_entity_poly.entity_id
_entity_poly.type
_entity_poly.pdbx_seq_one_letter_code
_entity_poly.pdbx_strand_id
1 'polypeptide(L)'
;MLSAMIKCVFVVMLLGLDFAKLPAAELKIWKLLDVWPGKVPGEKGDVPSETLTTHKYRGAPILKYNNVTKPTLTVFKPSQEQDTGASVVICPGGGYQILAWDLEGTEVAKWLNSIGVTGVVLKYRVPRRKGLEKHDAPLQDVQRAVSLVRHHAKEWGLDPKRIGLLGFSAGGHLSATAMTNYDKRNYKPIDAIDQASCRPDFGVLIYPAYLVDKETKTELSTELRITKNTPPVFFAHAGDDSVPAEGSVRFWQELRRKGVKSEVHVFPSGGHGYGLRPSKDPVTAWPELCGDWLKSMGFLKR
;
A
#
# COMPACT_ATOMS: atom_id res chain seq x y z
N MET A 1 25.76 74.37 18.93
CA MET A 1 26.35 73.23 18.20
C MET A 1 25.27 72.15 18.13
N LEU A 2 24.60 72.08 17.00
CA LEU A 2 23.50 71.11 16.77
C LEU A 2 24.07 69.85 16.11
N SER A 3 23.94 68.70 16.77
CA SER A 3 24.26 67.42 16.20
C SER A 3 22.99 66.81 15.57
N ALA A 4 23.02 66.64 14.26
CA ALA A 4 21.94 66.00 13.49
C ALA A 4 22.04 64.47 13.52
N MET A 5 21.10 63.78 14.16
CA MET A 5 20.94 62.32 14.08
C MET A 5 20.18 61.98 12.80
N ILE A 6 20.86 61.35 11.86
CA ILE A 6 20.25 60.73 10.66
C ILE A 6 19.68 59.38 11.07
N LYS A 7 18.35 59.25 11.04
CA LYS A 7 17.66 57.95 11.16
C LYS A 7 17.61 57.29 9.78
N CYS A 8 18.41 56.22 9.59
CA CYS A 8 18.24 55.32 8.46
C CYS A 8 17.04 54.42 8.72
N VAL A 9 15.97 54.60 7.92
CA VAL A 9 14.82 53.67 7.84
C VAL A 9 15.19 52.60 6.82
N PHE A 10 15.48 51.39 7.29
CA PHE A 10 15.55 50.22 6.38
C PHE A 10 14.15 49.74 6.06
N VAL A 11 13.66 50.00 4.81
CA VAL A 11 12.50 49.36 4.27
C VAL A 11 12.88 47.96 3.78
N VAL A 12 12.52 46.93 4.55
CA VAL A 12 12.63 45.54 4.08
C VAL A 12 11.46 45.28 3.16
N MET A 13 11.70 45.29 1.84
CA MET A 13 10.76 44.78 0.85
C MET A 13 10.70 43.23 0.99
N LEU A 14 9.66 42.73 1.65
CA LEU A 14 9.28 41.32 1.59
C LEU A 14 8.75 41.04 0.17
N LEU A 15 9.60 40.54 -0.71
CA LEU A 15 9.18 39.90 -1.94
C LEU A 15 8.42 38.62 -1.54
N GLY A 16 7.09 38.72 -1.57
CA GLY A 16 6.22 37.54 -1.49
C GLY A 16 6.47 36.67 -2.71
N LEU A 17 7.23 35.59 -2.53
CA LEU A 17 7.26 34.51 -3.50
C LEU A 17 5.89 33.83 -3.43
N ASP A 18 5.01 34.19 -4.36
CA ASP A 18 3.84 33.39 -4.70
C ASP A 18 4.35 32.02 -5.14
N PHE A 19 4.28 31.04 -4.23
CA PHE A 19 4.35 29.65 -4.61
C PHE A 19 3.11 29.34 -5.45
N ALA A 20 3.18 29.68 -6.75
CA ALA A 20 2.21 29.19 -7.72
C ALA A 20 2.09 27.68 -7.52
N LYS A 21 0.91 27.21 -7.08
CA LYS A 21 0.57 25.80 -7.01
C LYS A 21 0.83 25.21 -8.39
N LEU A 22 1.97 24.51 -8.54
CA LEU A 22 2.20 23.69 -9.72
C LEU A 22 0.94 22.83 -9.92
N PRO A 23 0.35 22.78 -11.12
CA PRO A 23 -0.80 21.95 -11.37
C PRO A 23 -0.42 20.53 -10.98
N ALA A 24 -1.22 19.91 -10.12
CA ALA A 24 -0.99 18.52 -9.71
C ALA A 24 -0.92 17.67 -10.98
N ALA A 25 0.25 17.12 -11.28
CA ALA A 25 0.44 16.28 -12.45
C ALA A 25 -0.65 15.21 -12.49
N GLU A 26 -1.33 15.11 -13.62
CA GLU A 26 -2.36 14.10 -13.82
C GLU A 26 -1.75 12.72 -13.71
N LEU A 27 -2.35 11.85 -12.89
CA LEU A 27 -1.87 10.48 -12.70
C LEU A 27 -2.12 9.68 -13.98
N LYS A 28 -1.06 9.38 -14.74
CA LYS A 28 -1.16 8.64 -16.01
C LYS A 28 -0.86 7.16 -15.80
N ILE A 29 -1.74 6.31 -16.33
CA ILE A 29 -1.47 4.87 -16.42
C ILE A 29 -0.30 4.69 -17.39
N TRP A 30 0.80 4.13 -16.87
CA TRP A 30 1.95 3.79 -17.69
C TRP A 30 1.78 2.43 -18.37
N LYS A 31 1.23 1.43 -17.65
CA LYS A 31 0.97 0.08 -18.16
C LYS A 31 -0.21 -0.57 -17.45
N LEU A 32 -0.97 -1.38 -18.16
CA LEU A 32 -2.01 -2.24 -17.61
C LEU A 32 -1.71 -3.69 -18.04
N LEU A 33 -1.73 -4.63 -17.10
CA LEU A 33 -1.36 -6.03 -17.33
C LEU A 33 -2.37 -6.96 -16.66
N ASP A 34 -2.66 -8.09 -17.29
CA ASP A 34 -3.31 -9.21 -16.61
C ASP A 34 -2.31 -9.88 -15.65
N VAL A 35 -2.77 -10.24 -14.44
CA VAL A 35 -1.94 -11.01 -13.49
C VAL A 35 -1.71 -12.43 -14.00
N TRP A 36 -2.70 -12.99 -14.67
CA TRP A 36 -2.70 -14.36 -15.19
C TRP A 36 -2.76 -14.37 -16.72
N PRO A 37 -1.89 -15.12 -17.41
CA PRO A 37 -1.83 -15.10 -18.89
C PRO A 37 -3.01 -15.81 -19.56
N GLY A 38 -3.95 -16.35 -18.78
CA GLY A 38 -5.11 -17.10 -19.29
C GLY A 38 -6.08 -17.42 -18.17
N LYS A 39 -6.40 -18.69 -17.99
CA LYS A 39 -7.35 -19.11 -16.94
C LYS A 39 -6.79 -18.79 -15.55
N VAL A 40 -7.59 -18.07 -14.75
CA VAL A 40 -7.24 -17.71 -13.39
C VAL A 40 -7.35 -18.95 -12.48
N PRO A 41 -6.32 -19.29 -11.67
CA PRO A 41 -6.32 -20.47 -10.83
C PRO A 41 -7.52 -20.51 -9.86
N GLY A 42 -8.25 -21.64 -9.83
CA GLY A 42 -9.37 -21.84 -8.92
C GLY A 42 -10.63 -21.04 -9.23
N GLU A 43 -10.65 -20.24 -10.31
CA GLU A 43 -11.86 -19.50 -10.71
C GLU A 43 -12.88 -20.44 -11.37
N LYS A 44 -14.12 -20.47 -10.82
CA LYS A 44 -15.18 -21.40 -11.24
C LYS A 44 -16.24 -20.75 -12.13
N GLY A 45 -16.23 -19.41 -12.26
CA GLY A 45 -17.20 -18.67 -13.06
C GLY A 45 -18.57 -18.48 -12.37
N ASP A 46 -18.63 -18.67 -11.06
CA ASP A 46 -19.83 -18.51 -10.23
C ASP A 46 -19.99 -17.09 -9.64
N VAL A 47 -19.09 -16.20 -9.99
CA VAL A 47 -19.10 -14.78 -9.57
C VAL A 47 -19.79 -13.96 -10.67
N PRO A 48 -20.72 -13.06 -10.33
CA PRO A 48 -21.35 -12.14 -11.29
C PRO A 48 -20.34 -11.28 -12.06
N SER A 49 -20.78 -10.61 -13.12
CA SER A 49 -19.93 -9.71 -13.91
C SER A 49 -19.30 -8.62 -13.05
N GLU A 50 -18.03 -8.29 -13.34
CA GLU A 50 -17.31 -7.21 -12.71
C GLU A 50 -18.00 -5.87 -12.92
N THR A 51 -18.10 -5.06 -11.88
CA THR A 51 -18.65 -3.69 -11.95
C THR A 51 -17.77 -2.71 -11.24
N LEU A 52 -17.70 -1.49 -11.78
CA LEU A 52 -17.12 -0.32 -11.11
C LEU A 52 -18.26 0.62 -10.73
N THR A 53 -18.42 0.89 -9.44
CA THR A 53 -19.50 1.70 -8.89
C THR A 53 -18.99 2.83 -8.03
N THR A 54 -19.72 3.95 -7.99
CA THR A 54 -19.44 5.04 -7.06
C THR A 54 -20.26 4.86 -5.78
N HIS A 55 -19.63 5.07 -4.64
CA HIS A 55 -20.26 4.99 -3.33
C HIS A 55 -19.83 6.17 -2.46
N LYS A 56 -20.73 6.70 -1.62
CA LYS A 56 -20.36 7.74 -0.66
C LYS A 56 -19.76 7.10 0.59
N TYR A 57 -18.53 7.50 0.94
CA TYR A 57 -17.83 7.01 2.12
C TYR A 57 -17.16 8.18 2.84
N ARG A 58 -17.34 8.31 4.16
CA ARG A 58 -16.83 9.43 4.98
C ARG A 58 -17.16 10.83 4.36
N GLY A 59 -18.35 10.97 3.80
CA GLY A 59 -18.82 12.22 3.22
C GLY A 59 -18.39 12.49 1.76
N ALA A 60 -17.47 11.70 1.20
CA ALA A 60 -16.96 11.87 -0.17
C ALA A 60 -17.23 10.65 -1.06
N PRO A 61 -17.30 10.80 -2.39
CA PRO A 61 -17.41 9.67 -3.30
C PRO A 61 -16.13 8.84 -3.32
N ILE A 62 -16.29 7.53 -3.45
CA ILE A 62 -15.21 6.58 -3.72
C ILE A 62 -15.64 5.64 -4.86
N LEU A 63 -14.66 5.16 -5.63
CA LEU A 63 -14.84 4.13 -6.64
C LEU A 63 -14.62 2.75 -6.02
N LYS A 64 -15.51 1.81 -6.33
CA LYS A 64 -15.41 0.42 -5.86
C LYS A 64 -15.49 -0.55 -7.02
N TYR A 65 -14.51 -1.46 -7.11
CA TYR A 65 -14.65 -2.65 -7.91
C TYR A 65 -15.39 -3.73 -7.12
N ASN A 66 -16.35 -4.35 -7.78
CA ASN A 66 -17.08 -5.53 -7.29
C ASN A 66 -16.85 -6.67 -8.28
N ASN A 67 -16.96 -7.92 -7.80
CA ASN A 67 -16.98 -9.13 -8.62
C ASN A 67 -15.77 -9.29 -9.55
N VAL A 68 -14.59 -8.98 -9.04
CA VAL A 68 -13.34 -9.14 -9.79
C VAL A 68 -13.01 -10.62 -9.94
N THR A 69 -12.98 -11.11 -11.18
CA THR A 69 -12.59 -12.47 -11.56
C THR A 69 -11.31 -12.51 -12.39
N LYS A 70 -10.96 -11.37 -13.01
CA LYS A 70 -9.75 -11.17 -13.79
C LYS A 70 -8.83 -10.15 -13.13
N PRO A 71 -7.87 -10.60 -12.29
CA PRO A 71 -6.93 -9.69 -11.63
C PRO A 71 -6.03 -8.97 -12.63
N THR A 72 -5.79 -7.67 -12.37
CA THR A 72 -4.90 -6.83 -13.19
C THR A 72 -3.94 -6.01 -12.35
N LEU A 73 -2.81 -5.62 -12.93
CA LEU A 73 -1.89 -4.61 -12.41
C LEU A 73 -2.03 -3.33 -13.21
N THR A 74 -2.28 -2.22 -12.54
CA THR A 74 -2.21 -0.88 -13.14
C THR A 74 -0.97 -0.18 -12.61
N VAL A 75 -0.02 0.12 -13.50
CA VAL A 75 1.29 0.68 -13.15
C VAL A 75 1.31 2.18 -13.39
N PHE A 76 1.74 2.92 -12.39
CA PHE A 76 1.91 4.38 -12.39
C PHE A 76 3.36 4.70 -12.04
N LYS A 77 4.07 5.35 -12.97
CA LYS A 77 5.47 5.74 -12.76
C LYS A 77 5.60 7.20 -12.35
N PRO A 78 6.56 7.53 -11.48
CA PRO A 78 6.96 8.92 -11.24
C PRO A 78 7.60 9.51 -12.51
N SER A 79 7.86 10.82 -12.51
CA SER A 79 8.69 11.42 -13.55
C SER A 79 10.10 10.80 -13.52
N GLN A 80 10.74 10.72 -14.68
CA GLN A 80 12.09 10.13 -14.81
C GLN A 80 13.11 10.79 -13.86
N GLU A 81 12.99 12.10 -13.63
CA GLU A 81 13.85 12.87 -12.75
C GLU A 81 13.71 12.50 -11.28
N GLN A 82 12.52 12.05 -10.87
CA GLN A 82 12.22 11.68 -9.49
C GLN A 82 12.36 10.18 -9.23
N ASP A 83 12.37 9.34 -10.28
CA ASP A 83 12.33 7.89 -10.17
C ASP A 83 13.50 7.35 -9.36
N THR A 84 13.21 6.69 -8.25
CA THR A 84 14.19 6.04 -7.36
C THR A 84 14.48 4.60 -7.78
N GLY A 85 13.70 4.05 -8.71
CA GLY A 85 13.69 2.63 -9.05
C GLY A 85 12.95 1.74 -8.04
N ALA A 86 12.51 2.27 -6.91
CA ALA A 86 11.67 1.51 -5.98
C ALA A 86 10.24 1.35 -6.52
N SER A 87 9.58 0.27 -6.14
CA SER A 87 8.18 0.03 -6.52
C SER A 87 7.37 -0.57 -5.37
N VAL A 88 6.06 -0.32 -5.39
CA VAL A 88 5.13 -0.83 -4.37
C VAL A 88 3.89 -1.39 -5.05
N VAL A 89 3.60 -2.66 -4.79
CA VAL A 89 2.31 -3.26 -5.14
C VAL A 89 1.30 -2.86 -4.07
N ILE A 90 0.23 -2.21 -4.49
CA ILE A 90 -0.81 -1.64 -3.63
C ILE A 90 -2.00 -2.60 -3.61
N CYS A 91 -2.41 -3.01 -2.43
CA CYS A 91 -3.55 -3.87 -2.17
C CYS A 91 -4.69 -3.06 -1.50
N PRO A 92 -5.68 -2.56 -2.24
CA PRO A 92 -6.82 -1.86 -1.65
C PRO A 92 -7.59 -2.72 -0.67
N GLY A 93 -8.23 -2.11 0.33
CA GLY A 93 -9.14 -2.78 1.23
C GLY A 93 -10.55 -2.94 0.65
N GLY A 94 -11.47 -3.36 1.52
CA GLY A 94 -12.87 -3.61 1.18
C GLY A 94 -13.41 -4.93 1.72
N GLY A 95 -12.86 -5.42 2.84
CA GLY A 95 -13.34 -6.60 3.57
C GLY A 95 -13.27 -7.91 2.80
N TYR A 96 -12.48 -7.99 1.73
CA TYR A 96 -12.50 -9.09 0.74
C TYR A 96 -13.85 -9.25 0.02
N GLN A 97 -14.66 -8.19 -0.01
CA GLN A 97 -15.94 -8.17 -0.73
C GLN A 97 -15.88 -7.26 -1.95
N ILE A 98 -15.18 -6.15 -1.83
CA ILE A 98 -14.97 -5.13 -2.87
C ILE A 98 -13.52 -4.62 -2.81
N LEU A 99 -13.15 -3.75 -3.74
CA LEU A 99 -11.90 -3.00 -3.69
C LEU A 99 -12.22 -1.49 -3.64
N ALA A 100 -11.73 -0.78 -2.62
CA ALA A 100 -11.81 0.69 -2.51
C ALA A 100 -10.77 1.31 -3.46
N TRP A 101 -11.10 1.37 -4.75
CA TRP A 101 -10.15 1.49 -5.85
C TRP A 101 -9.36 2.80 -5.90
N ASP A 102 -10.06 3.93 -5.76
CA ASP A 102 -9.41 5.25 -5.76
C ASP A 102 -8.79 5.56 -4.41
N LEU A 103 -9.56 5.49 -3.33
CA LEU A 103 -9.17 5.87 -1.98
C LEU A 103 -7.90 5.13 -1.49
N GLU A 104 -7.83 3.83 -1.75
CA GLU A 104 -6.79 2.93 -1.24
C GLU A 104 -5.93 2.32 -2.37
N GLY A 105 -6.09 2.83 -3.58
CA GLY A 105 -5.36 2.39 -4.77
C GLY A 105 -4.74 3.55 -5.55
N THR A 106 -5.51 4.23 -6.41
CA THR A 106 -4.93 5.24 -7.32
C THR A 106 -4.48 6.51 -6.61
N GLU A 107 -5.14 6.95 -5.54
CA GLU A 107 -4.67 8.06 -4.71
C GLU A 107 -3.32 7.73 -4.06
N VAL A 108 -3.14 6.48 -3.64
CA VAL A 108 -1.88 5.97 -3.05
C VAL A 108 -0.78 5.91 -4.10
N ALA A 109 -1.08 5.43 -5.32
CA ALA A 109 -0.12 5.43 -6.43
C ALA A 109 0.36 6.85 -6.76
N LYS A 110 -0.54 7.85 -6.73
CA LYS A 110 -0.19 9.25 -6.90
C LYS A 110 0.77 9.76 -5.83
N TRP A 111 0.50 9.44 -4.56
CA TRP A 111 1.40 9.80 -3.46
C TRP A 111 2.76 9.13 -3.61
N LEU A 112 2.81 7.82 -3.91
CA LEU A 112 4.07 7.11 -4.14
C LEU A 112 4.88 7.76 -5.27
N ASN A 113 4.22 8.14 -6.38
CA ASN A 113 4.90 8.84 -7.47
C ASN A 113 5.51 10.18 -7.02
N SER A 114 4.84 10.92 -6.12
CA SER A 114 5.38 12.19 -5.59
C SER A 114 6.66 12.04 -4.77
N ILE A 115 6.93 10.85 -4.24
CA ILE A 115 8.16 10.51 -3.52
C ILE A 115 9.12 9.62 -4.36
N GLY A 116 8.90 9.54 -5.67
CA GLY A 116 9.78 8.85 -6.61
C GLY A 116 9.62 7.34 -6.65
N VAL A 117 8.51 6.80 -6.20
CA VAL A 117 8.22 5.36 -6.15
C VAL A 117 7.18 4.99 -7.20
N THR A 118 7.44 3.94 -7.97
CA THR A 118 6.45 3.37 -8.90
C THR A 118 5.32 2.69 -8.11
N GLY A 119 4.08 3.17 -8.28
CA GLY A 119 2.89 2.55 -7.72
C GLY A 119 2.29 1.51 -8.67
N VAL A 120 2.02 0.32 -8.17
CA VAL A 120 1.42 -0.79 -8.93
C VAL A 120 0.14 -1.22 -8.24
N VAL A 121 -1.01 -0.73 -8.69
CA VAL A 121 -2.29 -1.05 -8.05
C VAL A 121 -2.77 -2.42 -8.51
N LEU A 122 -2.93 -3.33 -7.56
CA LEU A 122 -3.43 -4.68 -7.80
C LEU A 122 -4.95 -4.72 -7.64
N LYS A 123 -5.66 -4.96 -8.75
CA LYS A 123 -7.07 -5.34 -8.75
C LYS A 123 -7.15 -6.85 -8.51
N TYR A 124 -7.16 -7.27 -7.25
CA TYR A 124 -7.20 -8.67 -6.89
C TYR A 124 -8.64 -9.19 -6.80
N ARG A 125 -8.81 -10.52 -6.81
CA ARG A 125 -10.12 -11.20 -6.80
C ARG A 125 -10.96 -10.90 -5.57
N VAL A 126 -12.16 -10.44 -5.79
CA VAL A 126 -13.25 -10.23 -4.83
C VAL A 126 -14.59 -10.58 -5.50
N PRO A 127 -15.63 -10.98 -4.74
CA PRO A 127 -15.66 -11.30 -3.31
C PRO A 127 -14.87 -12.57 -3.00
N ARG A 128 -14.75 -12.91 -1.70
CA ARG A 128 -14.14 -14.19 -1.27
C ARG A 128 -14.84 -15.36 -1.94
N ARG A 129 -14.04 -16.38 -2.31
CA ARG A 129 -14.55 -17.57 -3.01
C ARG A 129 -15.17 -18.55 -2.04
N LYS A 130 -16.32 -19.11 -2.39
CA LYS A 130 -17.04 -20.10 -1.59
C LYS A 130 -16.17 -21.34 -1.35
N GLY A 131 -16.07 -21.78 -0.08
CA GLY A 131 -15.30 -22.96 0.33
C GLY A 131 -13.78 -22.74 0.41
N LEU A 132 -13.32 -21.48 0.30
CA LEU A 132 -11.91 -21.11 0.52
C LEU A 132 -11.82 -20.12 1.68
N GLU A 133 -10.61 -20.03 2.28
CA GLU A 133 -10.33 -18.95 3.20
C GLU A 133 -10.42 -17.58 2.49
N LYS A 134 -10.77 -16.55 3.26
CA LYS A 134 -11.01 -15.20 2.71
C LYS A 134 -9.87 -14.66 1.86
N HIS A 135 -8.65 -15.07 2.16
CA HIS A 135 -7.42 -14.59 1.53
C HIS A 135 -6.87 -15.52 0.44
N ASP A 136 -7.34 -16.76 0.30
CA ASP A 136 -6.71 -17.76 -0.58
C ASP A 136 -6.58 -17.31 -2.03
N ALA A 137 -7.67 -16.92 -2.66
CA ALA A 137 -7.64 -16.45 -4.05
C ALA A 137 -6.86 -15.13 -4.20
N PRO A 138 -7.08 -14.09 -3.34
CA PRO A 138 -6.27 -12.88 -3.34
C PRO A 138 -4.77 -13.11 -3.09
N LEU A 139 -4.41 -14.10 -2.25
CA LEU A 139 -3.01 -14.44 -1.97
C LEU A 139 -2.29 -14.95 -3.22
N GLN A 140 -2.95 -15.79 -4.01
CA GLN A 140 -2.40 -16.21 -5.31
C GLN A 140 -2.13 -15.00 -6.21
N ASP A 141 -3.05 -14.04 -6.26
CA ASP A 141 -2.95 -12.86 -7.11
C ASP A 141 -1.80 -11.96 -6.67
N VAL A 142 -1.64 -11.69 -5.37
CA VAL A 142 -0.56 -10.82 -4.87
C VAL A 142 0.81 -11.49 -4.97
N GLN A 143 0.92 -12.80 -4.71
CA GLN A 143 2.16 -13.53 -4.90
C GLN A 143 2.61 -13.47 -6.37
N ARG A 144 1.68 -13.66 -7.31
CA ARG A 144 1.95 -13.54 -8.75
C ARG A 144 2.29 -12.11 -9.13
N ALA A 145 1.58 -11.11 -8.58
CA ALA A 145 1.82 -9.70 -8.83
C ALA A 145 3.25 -9.27 -8.46
N VAL A 146 3.75 -9.66 -7.28
CA VAL A 146 5.12 -9.37 -6.86
C VAL A 146 6.14 -10.04 -7.79
N SER A 147 5.88 -11.27 -8.22
CA SER A 147 6.73 -11.96 -9.19
C SER A 147 6.75 -11.28 -10.56
N LEU A 148 5.58 -10.81 -11.04
CA LEU A 148 5.46 -10.03 -12.28
C LEU A 148 6.31 -8.76 -12.24
N VAL A 149 6.16 -7.96 -11.18
CA VAL A 149 6.95 -6.73 -11.01
C VAL A 149 8.45 -7.06 -10.97
N ARG A 150 8.85 -8.08 -10.24
CA ARG A 150 10.26 -8.48 -10.12
C ARG A 150 10.83 -9.05 -11.42
N HIS A 151 10.06 -9.84 -12.15
CA HIS A 151 10.47 -10.38 -13.46
C HIS A 151 10.71 -9.27 -14.48
N HIS A 152 9.81 -8.28 -14.52
CA HIS A 152 9.91 -7.14 -15.43
C HIS A 152 10.75 -5.97 -14.89
N ALA A 153 11.35 -6.08 -13.70
CA ALA A 153 12.01 -4.96 -13.05
C ALA A 153 13.04 -4.27 -13.96
N LYS A 154 13.91 -5.03 -14.62
CA LYS A 154 14.92 -4.49 -15.54
C LYS A 154 14.27 -3.74 -16.72
N GLU A 155 13.27 -4.34 -17.37
CA GLU A 155 12.55 -3.74 -18.48
C GLU A 155 11.86 -2.43 -18.05
N TRP A 156 11.35 -2.40 -16.83
CA TRP A 156 10.62 -1.25 -16.30
C TRP A 156 11.52 -0.21 -15.61
N GLY A 157 12.83 -0.39 -15.59
CA GLY A 157 13.77 0.50 -14.89
C GLY A 157 13.60 0.48 -13.37
N LEU A 158 13.21 -0.65 -12.80
CA LEU A 158 13.02 -0.86 -11.37
C LEU A 158 14.17 -1.67 -10.77
N ASP A 159 14.39 -1.48 -9.47
CA ASP A 159 15.30 -2.32 -8.70
C ASP A 159 14.55 -3.57 -8.18
N PRO A 160 14.93 -4.78 -8.59
CA PRO A 160 14.28 -6.02 -8.16
C PRO A 160 14.44 -6.33 -6.66
N LYS A 161 15.27 -5.56 -5.94
CA LYS A 161 15.50 -5.68 -4.50
C LYS A 161 14.79 -4.58 -3.68
N ARG A 162 13.97 -3.76 -4.32
CA ARG A 162 13.20 -2.67 -3.68
C ARG A 162 11.74 -2.68 -4.12
N ILE A 163 11.10 -3.86 -3.99
CA ILE A 163 9.69 -4.09 -4.32
C ILE A 163 8.91 -4.30 -3.02
N GLY A 164 8.08 -3.33 -2.64
CA GLY A 164 7.26 -3.39 -1.44
C GLY A 164 5.83 -3.86 -1.69
N LEU A 165 5.15 -4.20 -0.60
CA LEU A 165 3.70 -4.31 -0.54
C LEU A 165 3.12 -3.19 0.33
N LEU A 166 2.04 -2.56 -0.11
CA LEU A 166 1.26 -1.62 0.70
C LEU A 166 -0.19 -2.07 0.69
N GLY A 167 -0.78 -2.21 1.87
CA GLY A 167 -2.17 -2.64 1.96
C GLY A 167 -2.97 -1.94 3.05
N PHE A 168 -4.25 -1.78 2.77
CA PHE A 168 -5.23 -1.12 3.64
C PHE A 168 -6.28 -2.13 4.13
N SER A 169 -6.64 -2.09 5.40
CA SER A 169 -7.73 -2.91 5.94
C SER A 169 -7.56 -4.41 5.55
N ALA A 170 -8.50 -5.00 4.82
CA ALA A 170 -8.37 -6.36 4.29
C ALA A 170 -7.18 -6.52 3.33
N GLY A 171 -6.83 -5.49 2.54
CA GLY A 171 -5.61 -5.44 1.72
C GLY A 171 -4.35 -5.40 2.57
N GLY A 172 -4.42 -4.80 3.77
CA GLY A 172 -3.36 -4.87 4.78
C GLY A 172 -3.14 -6.29 5.30
N HIS A 173 -4.22 -7.01 5.60
CA HIS A 173 -4.14 -8.44 5.93
C HIS A 173 -3.57 -9.27 4.78
N LEU A 174 -4.03 -9.02 3.54
CA LEU A 174 -3.50 -9.69 2.35
C LEU A 174 -1.99 -9.47 2.20
N SER A 175 -1.53 -8.24 2.39
CA SER A 175 -0.10 -7.90 2.35
C SER A 175 0.67 -8.59 3.47
N ALA A 176 0.14 -8.61 4.70
CA ALA A 176 0.72 -9.33 5.84
C ALA A 176 0.84 -10.82 5.57
N THR A 177 -0.22 -11.44 5.04
CA THR A 177 -0.23 -12.86 4.69
C THR A 177 0.80 -13.17 3.59
N ALA A 178 0.89 -12.33 2.55
CA ALA A 178 1.89 -12.50 1.48
C ALA A 178 3.33 -12.36 2.01
N MET A 179 3.59 -11.40 2.89
CA MET A 179 4.91 -11.20 3.52
C MET A 179 5.35 -12.34 4.45
N THR A 180 4.41 -13.12 4.97
CA THR A 180 4.69 -14.22 5.90
C THR A 180 4.55 -15.60 5.27
N ASN A 181 4.12 -15.70 3.99
CA ASN A 181 3.92 -16.95 3.25
C ASN A 181 4.57 -16.94 1.85
N TYR A 182 5.61 -16.16 1.65
CA TYR A 182 6.29 -16.05 0.35
C TYR A 182 7.14 -17.28 -0.01
N ASP A 183 7.51 -18.09 0.96
CA ASP A 183 8.31 -19.31 0.81
C ASP A 183 7.52 -20.44 0.15
N LYS A 184 6.17 -20.37 0.22
CA LYS A 184 5.27 -21.32 -0.42
C LYS A 184 4.19 -20.59 -1.20
N ARG A 185 4.21 -20.76 -2.53
CA ARG A 185 3.12 -20.23 -3.36
C ARG A 185 1.80 -20.93 -3.08
N ASN A 186 0.71 -20.17 -3.04
CA ASN A 186 -0.64 -20.71 -2.90
C ASN A 186 -1.23 -21.20 -4.24
N TYR A 187 -0.38 -21.39 -5.25
CA TYR A 187 -0.71 -21.93 -6.57
C TYR A 187 0.51 -22.65 -7.17
N LYS A 188 0.26 -23.50 -8.17
CA LYS A 188 1.35 -24.17 -8.91
C LYS A 188 1.98 -23.17 -9.90
N PRO A 189 3.31 -23.04 -9.97
CA PRO A 189 3.99 -22.23 -10.98
C PRO A 189 3.52 -22.58 -12.39
N ILE A 190 3.33 -21.57 -13.25
CA ILE A 190 2.74 -21.74 -14.59
C ILE A 190 3.66 -21.31 -15.73
N ASP A 191 4.61 -20.42 -15.48
CA ASP A 191 5.52 -19.89 -16.50
C ASP A 191 6.84 -19.36 -15.90
N ALA A 192 7.68 -18.74 -16.74
CA ALA A 192 8.98 -18.18 -16.35
C ALA A 192 8.88 -17.05 -15.31
N ILE A 193 7.77 -16.33 -15.22
CA ILE A 193 7.55 -15.26 -14.23
C ILE A 193 7.58 -15.85 -12.82
N ASP A 194 7.10 -17.06 -12.63
CA ASP A 194 7.06 -17.73 -11.34
C ASP A 194 8.43 -18.23 -10.84
N GLN A 195 9.48 -18.12 -11.66
CA GLN A 195 10.87 -18.28 -11.22
C GLN A 195 11.35 -17.07 -10.40
N ALA A 196 10.76 -15.89 -10.62
CA ALA A 196 11.03 -14.72 -9.81
C ALA A 196 10.39 -14.85 -8.42
N SER A 197 11.12 -14.48 -7.36
CA SER A 197 10.63 -14.55 -5.98
C SER A 197 9.38 -13.69 -5.79
N CYS A 198 8.37 -14.21 -5.12
CA CYS A 198 7.20 -13.46 -4.66
C CYS A 198 7.38 -12.83 -3.26
N ARG A 199 8.60 -12.89 -2.67
CA ARG A 199 8.91 -12.23 -1.40
C ARG A 199 9.01 -10.73 -1.62
N PRO A 200 8.21 -9.89 -0.98
CA PRO A 200 8.42 -8.44 -1.01
C PRO A 200 9.65 -8.06 -0.17
N ASP A 201 10.24 -6.90 -0.46
CA ASP A 201 11.45 -6.45 0.22
C ASP A 201 11.12 -5.60 1.45
N PHE A 202 9.91 -5.03 1.50
CA PHE A 202 9.34 -4.32 2.65
C PHE A 202 7.81 -4.33 2.59
N GLY A 203 7.17 -3.94 3.71
CA GLY A 203 5.73 -3.79 3.81
C GLY A 203 5.28 -2.50 4.45
N VAL A 204 4.11 -2.00 4.06
CA VAL A 204 3.40 -0.86 4.64
C VAL A 204 1.96 -1.29 4.91
N LEU A 205 1.56 -1.31 6.16
CA LEU A 205 0.24 -1.81 6.59
C LEU A 205 -0.54 -0.69 7.27
N ILE A 206 -1.61 -0.24 6.61
CA ILE A 206 -2.43 0.88 7.09
C ILE A 206 -3.76 0.33 7.56
N TYR A 207 -4.07 0.52 8.84
CA TYR A 207 -5.23 -0.04 9.55
C TYR A 207 -5.55 -1.49 9.14
N PRO A 208 -4.55 -2.38 9.15
CA PRO A 208 -4.75 -3.74 8.68
C PRO A 208 -5.78 -4.47 9.52
N ALA A 209 -6.77 -5.09 8.84
CA ALA A 209 -7.78 -5.91 9.50
C ALA A 209 -7.28 -7.36 9.69
N TYR A 210 -7.98 -8.16 10.47
CA TYR A 210 -7.81 -9.61 10.60
C TYR A 210 -6.40 -10.09 11.01
N LEU A 211 -5.59 -9.25 11.64
CA LEU A 211 -4.25 -9.66 12.09
C LEU A 211 -4.29 -10.50 13.36
N VAL A 212 -5.34 -10.38 14.16
CA VAL A 212 -5.55 -11.21 15.36
C VAL A 212 -6.64 -12.22 15.13
N ASP A 213 -6.51 -13.34 15.80
CA ASP A 213 -7.49 -14.41 15.80
C ASP A 213 -8.83 -13.92 16.35
N LYS A 214 -9.93 -14.32 15.72
CA LYS A 214 -11.27 -13.85 16.02
C LYS A 214 -11.75 -14.27 17.40
N GLU A 215 -11.34 -15.44 17.86
CA GLU A 215 -11.77 -16.07 19.11
C GLU A 215 -10.97 -15.51 20.29
N THR A 216 -9.65 -15.56 20.20
CA THR A 216 -8.75 -15.11 21.26
C THR A 216 -8.63 -13.59 21.32
N LYS A 217 -8.75 -12.89 20.18
CA LYS A 217 -8.54 -11.43 20.01
C LYS A 217 -7.18 -10.91 20.48
N THR A 218 -6.31 -11.79 20.92
CA THR A 218 -4.99 -11.47 21.50
C THR A 218 -3.86 -12.17 20.77
N GLU A 219 -4.10 -13.32 20.14
CA GLU A 219 -3.12 -14.05 19.37
C GLU A 219 -3.18 -13.62 17.91
N LEU A 220 -2.05 -13.74 17.19
CA LEU A 220 -2.05 -13.49 15.75
C LEU A 220 -2.84 -14.59 15.03
N SER A 221 -3.50 -14.21 13.95
CA SER A 221 -4.18 -15.15 13.07
C SER A 221 -3.20 -16.21 12.56
N THR A 222 -3.65 -17.46 12.51
CA THR A 222 -2.81 -18.63 12.28
C THR A 222 -2.13 -18.66 10.90
N GLU A 223 -2.70 -17.95 9.93
CA GLU A 223 -2.11 -17.75 8.60
C GLU A 223 -0.88 -16.83 8.59
N LEU A 224 -0.62 -16.07 9.68
CA LEU A 224 0.48 -15.11 9.76
C LEU A 224 1.73 -15.76 10.39
N ARG A 225 2.62 -16.27 9.55
CA ARG A 225 3.82 -17.01 9.97
C ARG A 225 5.07 -16.12 9.99
N ILE A 226 5.21 -15.30 11.04
CA ILE A 226 6.32 -14.36 11.19
C ILE A 226 7.63 -15.12 11.51
N THR A 227 8.68 -14.86 10.74
CA THR A 227 10.02 -15.43 10.91
C THR A 227 11.07 -14.30 10.89
N LYS A 228 12.32 -14.63 11.20
CA LYS A 228 13.45 -13.69 11.04
C LYS A 228 13.68 -13.19 9.61
N ASN A 229 13.11 -13.91 8.62
CA ASN A 229 13.20 -13.57 7.20
C ASN A 229 11.97 -12.79 6.69
N THR A 230 10.97 -12.51 7.55
CA THR A 230 9.86 -11.61 7.21
C THR A 230 10.43 -10.22 6.90
N PRO A 231 9.98 -9.54 5.82
CA PRO A 231 10.50 -8.21 5.47
C PRO A 231 10.23 -7.18 6.57
N PRO A 232 10.99 -6.06 6.61
CA PRO A 232 10.68 -4.93 7.48
C PRO A 232 9.32 -4.32 7.14
N VAL A 233 8.61 -3.83 8.17
CA VAL A 233 7.22 -3.35 8.04
C VAL A 233 7.02 -2.01 8.75
N PHE A 234 6.33 -1.10 8.08
CA PHE A 234 5.75 0.12 8.66
C PHE A 234 4.25 -0.07 8.90
N PHE A 235 3.75 0.40 10.06
CA PHE A 235 2.33 0.37 10.41
C PHE A 235 1.81 1.76 10.75
N ALA A 236 0.58 2.06 10.34
CA ALA A 236 -0.20 3.21 10.83
C ALA A 236 -1.62 2.78 11.13
N HIS A 237 -2.12 3.10 12.33
CA HIS A 237 -3.46 2.74 12.79
C HIS A 237 -4.03 3.85 13.68
N ALA A 238 -5.35 4.04 13.66
CA ALA A 238 -6.04 4.90 14.60
C ALA A 238 -6.50 4.09 15.82
N GLY A 239 -6.33 4.63 17.03
CA GLY A 239 -6.74 3.97 18.26
C GLY A 239 -8.26 3.93 18.47
N ASP A 240 -9.00 4.80 17.76
CA ASP A 240 -10.48 4.85 17.73
C ASP A 240 -11.08 4.08 16.53
N ASP A 241 -10.27 3.29 15.83
CA ASP A 241 -10.73 2.47 14.70
C ASP A 241 -11.65 1.33 15.19
N SER A 242 -12.73 1.06 14.44
CA SER A 242 -13.58 -0.12 14.65
C SER A 242 -12.86 -1.45 14.42
N VAL A 243 -11.76 -1.43 13.65
CA VAL A 243 -10.80 -2.54 13.54
C VAL A 243 -9.72 -2.30 14.61
N PRO A 244 -9.57 -3.18 15.61
CA PRO A 244 -8.68 -2.92 16.75
C PRO A 244 -7.21 -2.74 16.34
N ALA A 245 -6.59 -1.64 16.77
CA ALA A 245 -5.19 -1.33 16.52
C ALA A 245 -4.22 -2.32 17.18
N GLU A 246 -4.70 -3.07 18.17
CA GLU A 246 -3.99 -4.13 18.89
C GLU A 246 -3.42 -5.17 17.91
N GLY A 247 -4.10 -5.46 16.81
CA GLY A 247 -3.60 -6.34 15.76
C GLY A 247 -2.28 -5.85 15.16
N SER A 248 -2.18 -4.58 14.85
CA SER A 248 -0.94 -3.95 14.35
C SER A 248 0.17 -3.99 15.39
N VAL A 249 -0.15 -3.69 16.66
CA VAL A 249 0.82 -3.72 17.77
C VAL A 249 1.33 -5.13 18.01
N ARG A 250 0.46 -6.15 17.99
CA ARG A 250 0.84 -7.55 18.18
C ARG A 250 1.75 -8.04 17.07
N PHE A 251 1.42 -7.73 15.80
CA PHE A 251 2.24 -8.12 14.68
C PHE A 251 3.63 -7.45 14.77
N TRP A 252 3.68 -6.16 15.08
CA TRP A 252 4.93 -5.43 15.30
C TRP A 252 5.76 -6.01 16.45
N GLN A 253 5.14 -6.37 17.58
CA GLN A 253 5.84 -7.01 18.71
C GLN A 253 6.49 -8.33 18.30
N GLU A 254 5.78 -9.15 17.48
CA GLU A 254 6.32 -10.41 17.03
C GLU A 254 7.47 -10.21 16.02
N LEU A 255 7.37 -9.22 15.10
CA LEU A 255 8.48 -8.82 14.24
C LEU A 255 9.72 -8.45 15.06
N ARG A 256 9.56 -7.66 16.11
CA ARG A 256 10.66 -7.31 17.01
C ARG A 256 11.28 -8.51 17.69
N ARG A 257 10.47 -9.47 18.17
CA ARG A 257 10.96 -10.71 18.77
C ARG A 257 11.78 -11.54 17.79
N LYS A 258 11.45 -11.47 16.51
CA LYS A 258 12.21 -12.13 15.42
C LYS A 258 13.41 -11.31 14.92
N GLY A 259 13.69 -10.12 15.48
CA GLY A 259 14.79 -9.25 15.08
C GLY A 259 14.54 -8.50 13.76
N VAL A 260 13.29 -8.42 13.30
CA VAL A 260 12.90 -7.69 12.08
C VAL A 260 12.73 -6.20 12.41
N LYS A 261 13.41 -5.35 11.66
CA LYS A 261 13.27 -3.88 11.77
C LYS A 261 11.88 -3.46 11.32
N SER A 262 11.13 -2.82 12.21
CA SER A 262 9.76 -2.40 11.91
C SER A 262 9.38 -1.19 12.76
N GLU A 263 8.41 -0.42 12.28
CA GLU A 263 7.94 0.81 12.91
C GLU A 263 6.42 0.80 13.00
N VAL A 264 5.85 1.25 14.12
CA VAL A 264 4.40 1.30 14.34
C VAL A 264 3.97 2.64 14.92
N HIS A 265 2.96 3.26 14.30
CA HIS A 265 2.31 4.47 14.75
C HIS A 265 0.85 4.17 15.06
N VAL A 266 0.46 4.41 16.32
CA VAL A 266 -0.93 4.36 16.74
C VAL A 266 -1.35 5.78 17.10
N PHE A 267 -2.21 6.36 16.28
CA PHE A 267 -2.73 7.72 16.45
C PHE A 267 -3.98 7.72 17.35
N PRO A 268 -4.23 8.78 18.13
CA PRO A 268 -5.38 8.81 19.03
C PRO A 268 -6.73 8.78 18.30
N SER A 269 -6.81 9.33 17.08
CA SER A 269 -8.05 9.38 16.30
C SER A 269 -7.83 9.31 14.80
N GLY A 270 -8.88 8.95 14.07
CA GLY A 270 -8.90 8.83 12.61
C GLY A 270 -9.98 7.85 12.12
N GLY A 271 -10.44 6.94 12.97
CA GLY A 271 -11.38 5.89 12.61
C GLY A 271 -10.83 4.94 11.55
N HIS A 272 -11.73 4.23 10.83
CA HIS A 272 -11.36 3.31 9.76
C HIS A 272 -11.46 3.96 8.37
N GLY A 273 -10.58 3.55 7.43
CA GLY A 273 -10.69 3.91 6.02
C GLY A 273 -10.39 5.38 5.73
N TYR A 274 -9.41 5.97 6.43
CA TYR A 274 -9.02 7.36 6.17
C TYR A 274 -8.21 7.54 4.87
N GLY A 275 -7.54 6.49 4.37
CA GLY A 275 -6.72 6.58 3.15
C GLY A 275 -5.64 7.66 3.25
N LEU A 276 -5.59 8.51 2.23
CA LEU A 276 -4.69 9.69 2.14
C LEU A 276 -5.46 11.01 2.20
N ARG A 277 -6.79 10.95 2.30
CA ARG A 277 -7.62 12.15 2.22
C ARG A 277 -7.45 13.02 3.47
N PRO A 278 -7.24 14.34 3.30
CA PRO A 278 -7.04 15.25 4.44
C PRO A 278 -8.22 15.24 5.41
N SER A 279 -7.92 15.22 6.69
CA SER A 279 -8.87 15.45 7.78
C SER A 279 -8.21 16.27 8.87
N LYS A 280 -8.93 16.54 9.97
CA LYS A 280 -8.35 17.16 11.17
C LYS A 280 -7.68 16.13 12.09
N ASP A 281 -7.82 14.85 11.77
CA ASP A 281 -7.30 13.76 12.59
C ASP A 281 -5.80 13.59 12.42
N PRO A 282 -5.07 13.24 13.48
CA PRO A 282 -3.61 13.08 13.42
C PRO A 282 -3.14 11.96 12.52
N VAL A 283 -3.99 11.01 12.14
CA VAL A 283 -3.66 9.96 11.15
C VAL A 283 -3.20 10.51 9.81
N THR A 284 -3.55 11.76 9.47
CA THR A 284 -3.11 12.40 8.21
C THR A 284 -1.60 12.56 8.09
N ALA A 285 -0.85 12.40 9.18
CA ALA A 285 0.61 12.43 9.19
C ALA A 285 1.26 11.12 8.68
N TRP A 286 0.50 10.01 8.54
CA TRP A 286 1.10 8.72 8.21
C TRP A 286 1.90 8.70 6.88
N PRO A 287 1.50 9.43 5.80
CA PRO A 287 2.26 9.37 4.55
C PRO A 287 3.65 9.98 4.68
N GLU A 288 3.79 11.07 5.43
CA GLU A 288 5.08 11.71 5.71
C GLU A 288 5.98 10.77 6.53
N LEU A 289 5.47 10.25 7.65
CA LEU A 289 6.18 9.29 8.51
C LEU A 289 6.61 8.03 7.73
N CYS A 290 5.74 7.51 6.86
CA CYS A 290 6.07 6.38 6.00
C CYS A 290 7.16 6.73 4.98
N GLY A 291 7.09 7.91 4.37
CA GLY A 291 8.13 8.42 3.46
C GLY A 291 9.51 8.51 4.14
N ASP A 292 9.55 9.03 5.35
CA ASP A 292 10.77 9.12 6.16
C ASP A 292 11.30 7.74 6.55
N TRP A 293 10.42 6.82 6.94
CA TRP A 293 10.81 5.44 7.21
C TRP A 293 11.40 4.76 5.96
N LEU A 294 10.75 4.86 4.79
CA LEU A 294 11.26 4.32 3.54
C LEU A 294 12.65 4.88 3.19
N LYS A 295 12.87 6.17 3.42
CA LYS A 295 14.16 6.84 3.22
C LYS A 295 15.21 6.32 4.20
N SER A 296 14.89 6.23 5.50
CA SER A 296 15.79 5.76 6.55
C SER A 296 16.23 4.30 6.33
N MET A 297 15.32 3.48 5.80
CA MET A 297 15.58 2.09 5.44
C MET A 297 16.35 1.92 4.12
N GLY A 298 16.59 3.01 3.38
CA GLY A 298 17.35 3.02 2.14
C GLY A 298 16.56 2.57 0.90
N PHE A 299 15.23 2.49 1.00
CA PHE A 299 14.39 2.10 -0.14
C PHE A 299 14.23 3.23 -1.17
N LEU A 300 14.41 4.51 -0.78
CA LEU A 300 14.34 5.68 -1.65
C LEU A 300 15.72 6.20 -2.13
N LYS A 301 16.76 5.38 -2.09
CA LYS A 301 18.07 5.76 -2.63
C LYS A 301 18.01 5.83 -4.17
N ARG A 302 18.59 6.89 -4.72
CA ARG A 302 18.84 7.04 -6.17
C ARG A 302 20.15 6.37 -6.54
#